data_1b6fc71495be04148b2c15ead5d7b186
#
_entry.id   1b6fc71495be04148b2c15ead5d7b186
#
_cell.length_a   1.000
_cell.length_b   1.000
_cell.length_c   1.000
_cell.angle_alpha   90.00
_cell.angle_beta   90.00
_cell.angle_gamma   90.00
#
_symmetry.space_group_name_H-M   'P 1'
#
loop_
_entity.id
_entity.type
_entity.pdbx_description
1 polymer ?
#
loop_
_entity_poly.entity_id
_entity_poly.type
_entity_poly.pdbx_seq_one_letter_code
_entity_poly.pdbx_strand_id
1 'polypeptide(L)'
;MLQQSASIPLGDWLEFLIGSAQVDITAAPYGGARYPVEARMDNRVFSRFHLDVGVGDVAMPPLTAITTRDWLSFAGIAAAQVRAIAKEQQFAEKVHAYTMPRSSPNSRVKDLVDMLLLVHSQELNEEKAARALRLTFERRDTHPIPASLNPPPQDWQRPFESLAAECGIEANCESAHANVNAFFHKIRAKQ
;
A
#
# COMPACT_ATOMS: atom_id res chain seq x y z
N MET A 1 1.29 0.67 -24.12
CA MET A 1 1.63 1.76 -23.21
C MET A 1 2.62 1.30 -22.11
N LEU A 2 2.32 0.35 -21.20
CA LEU A 2 3.26 -0.09 -20.16
C LEU A 2 4.61 -0.57 -20.72
N GLN A 3 4.61 -1.46 -21.72
CA GLN A 3 5.84 -1.95 -22.33
C GLN A 3 6.65 -0.82 -23.00
N GLN A 4 6.00 0.16 -23.62
CA GLN A 4 6.69 1.32 -24.19
C GLN A 4 7.40 2.16 -23.11
N SER A 5 6.75 2.36 -21.95
CA SER A 5 7.38 3.06 -20.83
C SER A 5 8.55 2.25 -20.24
N ALA A 6 8.41 0.93 -20.18
CA ALA A 6 9.47 0.03 -19.70
C ALA A 6 10.67 -0.08 -20.65
N SER A 7 10.50 0.31 -21.92
CA SER A 7 11.56 0.28 -22.94
C SER A 7 12.37 1.58 -23.01
N ILE A 8 12.09 2.57 -22.15
CA ILE A 8 12.87 3.83 -22.12
C ILE A 8 14.26 3.52 -21.53
N PRO A 9 15.34 3.79 -22.24
CA PRO A 9 16.69 3.54 -21.74
C PRO A 9 17.01 4.46 -20.56
N LEU A 10 17.36 3.90 -19.42
CA LEU A 10 17.74 4.64 -18.21
C LEU A 10 19.26 4.65 -17.98
N GLY A 11 20.03 3.91 -18.81
CA GLY A 11 21.48 3.81 -18.68
C GLY A 11 21.93 2.89 -17.52
N ASP A 12 21.03 2.07 -16.99
CA ASP A 12 21.25 1.16 -15.87
C ASP A 12 21.47 -0.31 -16.28
N TRP A 13 21.61 -0.55 -17.59
CA TRP A 13 21.73 -1.90 -18.22
C TRP A 13 20.60 -2.86 -17.90
N LEU A 14 19.49 -2.40 -17.37
CA LEU A 14 18.31 -3.21 -17.12
C LEU A 14 17.32 -3.09 -18.26
N GLU A 15 16.79 -4.23 -18.70
CA GLU A 15 15.68 -4.32 -19.64
C GLU A 15 14.47 -4.92 -18.92
N PHE A 16 13.30 -4.29 -19.07
CA PHE A 16 12.07 -4.78 -18.45
C PHE A 16 11.13 -5.35 -19.52
N LEU A 17 10.79 -6.62 -19.37
CA LEU A 17 9.79 -7.29 -20.21
C LEU A 17 8.50 -7.45 -19.40
N ILE A 18 7.43 -6.79 -19.85
CA ILE A 18 6.11 -6.87 -19.23
C ILE A 18 5.27 -7.87 -20.03
N GLY A 19 4.86 -8.94 -19.38
CA GLY A 19 3.98 -9.96 -19.97
C GLY A 19 2.52 -9.52 -20.04
N SER A 20 1.68 -10.37 -20.60
CA SER A 20 0.23 -10.16 -20.64
C SER A 20 -0.37 -10.19 -19.22
N ALA A 21 -1.50 -9.51 -19.03
CA ALA A 21 -2.24 -9.54 -17.78
C ALA A 21 -2.60 -10.98 -17.39
N GLN A 22 -2.34 -11.36 -16.14
CA GLN A 22 -2.57 -12.72 -15.65
C GLN A 22 -3.77 -12.83 -14.71
N VAL A 23 -4.07 -11.75 -13.97
CA VAL A 23 -5.12 -11.72 -12.96
C VAL A 23 -5.84 -10.40 -13.02
N ASP A 24 -7.17 -10.42 -12.98
CA ASP A 24 -7.98 -9.22 -12.81
C ASP A 24 -7.98 -8.78 -11.35
N ILE A 25 -7.71 -7.49 -11.12
CA ILE A 25 -7.76 -6.88 -9.79
C ILE A 25 -9.15 -6.30 -9.58
N THR A 26 -9.99 -7.02 -8.86
CA THR A 26 -11.37 -6.61 -8.54
C THR A 26 -11.43 -5.65 -7.35
N ALA A 27 -10.34 -5.46 -6.62
CA ALA A 27 -10.29 -4.60 -5.44
C ALA A 27 -10.22 -3.10 -5.77
N ALA A 28 -9.87 -2.71 -7.00
CA ALA A 28 -9.90 -1.33 -7.47
C ALA A 28 -11.30 -0.96 -7.99
N PRO A 29 -11.77 0.29 -7.84
CA PRO A 29 -13.14 0.71 -8.17
C PRO A 29 -13.56 0.41 -9.62
N TYR A 30 -12.65 0.55 -10.56
CA TYR A 30 -12.88 0.24 -11.98
C TYR A 30 -12.07 -0.96 -12.46
N GLY A 31 -11.72 -1.86 -11.53
CA GLY A 31 -10.90 -3.01 -11.85
C GLY A 31 -9.43 -2.68 -12.04
N GLY A 32 -8.69 -3.62 -12.55
CA GLY A 32 -7.26 -3.51 -12.78
C GLY A 32 -6.69 -4.84 -13.23
N ALA A 33 -5.38 -4.90 -13.38
CA ALA A 33 -4.73 -6.14 -13.77
C ALA A 33 -3.33 -6.29 -13.16
N ARG A 34 -2.93 -7.53 -12.96
CA ARG A 34 -1.59 -7.91 -12.55
C ARG A 34 -0.78 -8.36 -13.76
N TYR A 35 0.38 -7.76 -13.93
CA TYR A 35 1.31 -8.03 -15.01
C TYR A 35 2.59 -8.67 -14.47
N PRO A 36 3.05 -9.80 -15.01
CA PRO A 36 4.36 -10.34 -14.70
C PRO A 36 5.43 -9.47 -15.36
N VAL A 37 6.51 -9.21 -14.64
CA VAL A 37 7.65 -8.43 -15.15
C VAL A 37 8.93 -9.23 -14.93
N GLU A 38 9.73 -9.33 -15.99
CA GLU A 38 11.12 -9.78 -15.92
C GLU A 38 12.05 -8.59 -16.07
N ALA A 39 12.91 -8.36 -15.08
CA ALA A 39 14.08 -7.51 -15.22
C ALA A 39 15.23 -8.36 -15.72
N ARG A 40 15.87 -7.95 -16.81
CA ARG A 40 17.02 -8.62 -17.42
C ARG A 40 18.23 -7.73 -17.44
N MET A 41 19.41 -8.33 -17.28
CA MET A 41 20.70 -7.70 -17.46
C MET A 41 21.54 -8.63 -18.34
N ASP A 42 22.11 -8.13 -19.42
CA ASP A 42 22.89 -8.91 -20.40
C ASP A 42 22.13 -10.18 -20.85
N ASN A 43 20.87 -10.02 -21.24
CA ASN A 43 19.93 -11.09 -21.64
C ASN A 43 19.66 -12.17 -20.56
N ARG A 44 20.15 -12.02 -19.34
CA ARG A 44 19.90 -12.94 -18.24
C ARG A 44 18.85 -12.37 -17.30
N VAL A 45 17.97 -13.23 -16.80
CA VAL A 45 16.96 -12.81 -15.82
C VAL A 45 17.66 -12.41 -14.53
N PHE A 46 17.55 -11.14 -14.16
CA PHE A 46 18.04 -10.59 -12.90
C PHE A 46 17.00 -10.75 -11.78
N SER A 47 15.74 -10.42 -12.09
CA SER A 47 14.64 -10.52 -11.14
C SER A 47 13.30 -10.73 -11.84
N ARG A 48 12.34 -11.34 -11.12
CA ARG A 48 10.93 -11.42 -11.53
C ARG A 48 10.06 -10.82 -10.44
N PHE A 49 9.09 -10.02 -10.84
CA PHE A 49 8.11 -9.42 -9.94
C PHE A 49 6.77 -9.20 -10.65
N HIS A 50 5.78 -8.73 -9.92
CA HIS A 50 4.49 -8.38 -10.50
C HIS A 50 4.25 -6.87 -10.37
N LEU A 51 3.65 -6.31 -11.41
CA LEU A 51 3.13 -4.95 -11.43
C LEU A 51 1.61 -5.02 -11.36
N ASP A 52 1.05 -4.52 -10.27
CA ASP A 52 -0.39 -4.39 -10.11
C ASP A 52 -0.83 -3.00 -10.55
N VAL A 53 -1.76 -2.92 -11.48
CA VAL A 53 -2.33 -1.66 -11.98
C VAL A 53 -3.80 -1.63 -11.62
N GLY A 54 -4.16 -0.81 -10.65
CA GLY A 54 -5.55 -0.52 -10.30
C GLY A 54 -6.05 0.75 -10.98
N VAL A 55 -7.35 0.80 -11.28
CA VAL A 55 -7.99 1.94 -11.94
C VAL A 55 -9.12 2.48 -11.08
N GLY A 56 -9.17 3.81 -10.91
CA GLY A 56 -10.28 4.49 -10.29
C GLY A 56 -10.13 4.79 -8.80
N ASP A 57 -9.03 4.40 -8.16
CA ASP A 57 -8.75 4.79 -6.78
C ASP A 57 -8.54 6.31 -6.65
N VAL A 58 -8.82 6.81 -5.45
CA VAL A 58 -8.60 8.22 -5.13
C VAL A 58 -7.10 8.50 -5.07
N ALA A 59 -6.65 9.47 -5.83
CA ALA A 59 -5.30 10.02 -5.69
C ALA A 59 -5.45 11.49 -5.28
N MET A 60 -5.36 11.78 -3.99
CA MET A 60 -5.45 13.16 -3.51
C MET A 60 -4.19 13.95 -3.86
N PRO A 61 -4.31 15.04 -4.63
CA PRO A 61 -3.17 15.91 -4.87
C PRO A 61 -2.87 16.77 -3.61
N PRO A 62 -1.60 17.24 -3.46
CA PRO A 62 -0.47 16.91 -4.30
C PRO A 62 0.06 15.50 -4.00
N LEU A 63 0.52 14.79 -5.02
CA LEU A 63 1.28 13.56 -4.83
C LEU A 63 2.60 13.87 -4.14
N THR A 64 3.01 13.01 -3.21
CA THR A 64 4.28 13.15 -2.50
C THR A 64 5.43 12.67 -3.40
N ALA A 65 6.45 13.51 -3.59
CA ALA A 65 7.69 13.07 -4.21
C ALA A 65 8.55 12.34 -3.16
N ILE A 66 8.89 11.10 -3.44
CA ILE A 66 9.75 10.27 -2.58
C ILE A 66 11.04 9.97 -3.34
N THR A 67 12.17 10.23 -2.71
CA THR A 67 13.48 9.77 -3.21
C THR A 67 13.69 8.34 -2.70
N THR A 68 13.96 7.41 -3.61
CA THR A 68 14.25 6.03 -3.26
C THR A 68 15.56 5.92 -2.47
N ARG A 69 15.77 4.77 -1.83
CA ARG A 69 17.08 4.52 -1.20
C ARG A 69 18.18 4.54 -2.26
N ASP A 70 19.31 5.10 -1.86
CA ASP A 70 20.50 5.18 -2.69
C ASP A 70 21.28 3.85 -2.62
N TRP A 71 20.93 2.93 -3.52
CA TRP A 71 21.57 1.62 -3.62
C TRP A 71 22.71 1.57 -4.63
N LEU A 72 22.73 2.52 -5.58
CA LEU A 72 23.55 2.43 -6.78
C LEU A 72 24.46 3.63 -7.01
N SER A 73 24.60 4.55 -6.03
CA SER A 73 25.49 5.70 -6.15
C SER A 73 26.96 5.29 -6.35
N PHE A 74 27.36 4.15 -5.80
CA PHE A 74 28.70 3.60 -6.04
C PHE A 74 28.97 3.29 -7.53
N ALA A 75 27.91 3.08 -8.33
CA ALA A 75 27.97 2.86 -9.77
C ALA A 75 27.65 4.15 -10.58
N GLY A 76 27.56 5.32 -9.91
CA GLY A 76 27.20 6.57 -10.56
C GLY A 76 25.73 6.74 -10.91
N ILE A 77 24.85 5.85 -10.43
CA ILE A 77 23.40 5.88 -10.67
C ILE A 77 22.74 6.56 -9.48
N ALA A 78 22.12 7.72 -9.71
CA ALA A 78 21.44 8.48 -8.67
C ALA A 78 20.15 7.80 -8.21
N ALA A 79 19.77 8.02 -6.94
CA ALA A 79 18.49 7.58 -6.40
C ALA A 79 17.33 8.17 -7.22
N ALA A 80 16.34 7.34 -7.56
CA ALA A 80 15.19 7.73 -8.34
C ALA A 80 14.21 8.56 -7.52
N GLN A 81 13.52 9.50 -8.16
CA GLN A 81 12.37 10.17 -7.59
C GLN A 81 11.07 9.56 -8.12
N VAL A 82 10.20 9.14 -7.22
CA VAL A 82 8.90 8.56 -7.55
C VAL A 82 7.78 9.39 -6.94
N ARG A 83 6.63 9.41 -7.61
CA ARG A 83 5.42 10.02 -7.07
C ARG A 83 4.62 8.95 -6.33
N ALA A 84 4.26 9.24 -5.10
CA ALA A 84 3.46 8.36 -4.26
C ALA A 84 2.21 9.08 -3.76
N ILE A 85 1.18 8.32 -3.46
CA ILE A 85 0.02 8.84 -2.73
C ILE A 85 0.43 9.22 -1.30
N ALA A 86 -0.21 10.23 -0.73
CA ALA A 86 0.06 10.68 0.62
C ALA A 86 -0.13 9.54 1.65
N LYS A 87 0.60 9.57 2.75
CA LYS A 87 0.50 8.58 3.84
C LYS A 87 -0.92 8.49 4.40
N GLU A 88 -1.61 9.60 4.50
CA GLU A 88 -3.01 9.68 4.92
C GLU A 88 -3.95 8.93 3.97
N GLN A 89 -3.70 9.03 2.66
CA GLN A 89 -4.44 8.27 1.67
C GLN A 89 -4.15 6.77 1.80
N GLN A 90 -2.88 6.39 1.99
CA GLN A 90 -2.50 4.99 2.23
C GLN A 90 -3.22 4.44 3.47
N PHE A 91 -3.25 5.21 4.57
CA PHE A 91 -3.97 4.83 5.79
C PHE A 91 -5.46 4.60 5.51
N ALA A 92 -6.13 5.51 4.82
CA ALA A 92 -7.55 5.40 4.48
C ALA A 92 -7.86 4.15 3.63
N GLU A 93 -7.02 3.85 2.65
CA GLU A 93 -7.12 2.64 1.81
C GLU A 93 -7.00 1.35 2.64
N LYS A 94 -6.06 1.34 3.59
CA LYS A 94 -5.86 0.20 4.49
C LYS A 94 -7.05 0.02 5.43
N VAL A 95 -7.58 1.11 6.00
CA VAL A 95 -8.80 1.06 6.82
C VAL A 95 -9.95 0.49 6.02
N HIS A 96 -10.18 1.00 4.80
CA HIS A 96 -11.25 0.50 3.94
C HIS A 96 -11.08 -1.00 3.65
N ALA A 97 -9.88 -1.45 3.28
CA ALA A 97 -9.60 -2.85 3.00
C ALA A 97 -9.76 -3.75 4.25
N TYR A 98 -9.36 -3.26 5.42
CA TYR A 98 -9.48 -3.97 6.69
C TYR A 98 -10.94 -4.18 7.10
N THR A 99 -11.78 -3.17 6.89
CA THR A 99 -13.19 -3.15 7.35
C THR A 99 -14.19 -3.66 6.32
N MET A 100 -13.74 -3.92 5.09
CA MET A 100 -14.61 -4.37 4.00
C MET A 100 -15.29 -5.70 4.36
N PRO A 101 -16.64 -5.79 4.26
CA PRO A 101 -17.37 -7.04 4.47
C PRO A 101 -16.88 -8.17 3.55
N ARG A 102 -16.73 -9.38 4.08
CA ARG A 102 -16.19 -10.53 3.37
C ARG A 102 -17.02 -11.78 3.65
N SER A 103 -17.11 -12.64 2.64
CA SER A 103 -17.65 -13.99 2.76
C SER A 103 -16.66 -15.01 3.31
N SER A 104 -15.37 -14.69 3.31
CA SER A 104 -14.26 -15.51 3.84
C SER A 104 -13.62 -14.84 5.05
N PRO A 105 -12.85 -15.58 5.90
CA PRO A 105 -12.13 -14.98 7.01
C PRO A 105 -11.23 -13.82 6.55
N ASN A 106 -11.15 -12.79 7.38
CA ASN A 106 -10.33 -11.62 7.07
C ASN A 106 -8.84 -12.03 7.09
N SER A 107 -8.13 -11.81 5.98
CA SER A 107 -6.71 -12.12 5.80
C SER A 107 -5.80 -10.88 5.78
N ARG A 108 -6.30 -9.73 6.27
CA ARG A 108 -5.65 -8.43 6.17
C ARG A 108 -4.69 -8.11 7.32
N VAL A 109 -4.01 -9.13 7.86
CA VAL A 109 -3.01 -8.94 8.91
C VAL A 109 -1.90 -7.96 8.50
N LYS A 110 -1.48 -8.01 7.25
CA LYS A 110 -0.49 -7.08 6.70
C LYS A 110 -0.98 -5.63 6.71
N ASP A 111 -2.26 -5.40 6.42
CA ASP A 111 -2.82 -4.04 6.47
C ASP A 111 -2.80 -3.47 7.89
N LEU A 112 -2.93 -4.30 8.94
CA LEU A 112 -2.79 -3.86 10.34
C LEU A 112 -1.34 -3.44 10.65
N VAL A 113 -0.35 -4.19 10.18
CA VAL A 113 1.08 -3.82 10.33
C VAL A 113 1.37 -2.51 9.59
N ASP A 114 0.90 -2.37 8.35
CA ASP A 114 1.09 -1.17 7.55
C ASP A 114 0.44 0.07 8.21
N MET A 115 -0.79 -0.07 8.73
CA MET A 115 -1.45 1.01 9.47
C MET A 115 -0.69 1.40 10.72
N LEU A 116 -0.17 0.43 11.48
CA LEU A 116 0.63 0.70 12.66
C LEU A 116 1.92 1.45 12.32
N LEU A 117 2.62 1.05 11.25
CA LEU A 117 3.82 1.77 10.75
C LEU A 117 3.50 3.23 10.42
N LEU A 118 2.39 3.47 9.73
CA LEU A 118 1.94 4.82 9.38
C LEU A 118 1.64 5.65 10.64
N VAL A 119 0.96 5.08 11.63
CA VAL A 119 0.66 5.76 12.91
C VAL A 119 1.94 6.04 13.70
N HIS A 120 2.86 5.07 13.78
CA HIS A 120 4.13 5.22 14.51
C HIS A 120 5.09 6.23 13.85
N SER A 121 4.96 6.49 12.56
CA SER A 121 5.76 7.53 11.90
C SER A 121 5.50 8.94 12.47
N GLN A 122 4.38 9.16 13.16
CA GLN A 122 3.91 10.44 13.71
C GLN A 122 3.81 11.58 12.68
N GLU A 123 3.79 11.22 11.39
CA GLU A 123 3.75 12.19 10.28
C GLU A 123 2.35 12.34 9.69
N LEU A 124 1.36 11.57 10.19
CA LEU A 124 -0.01 11.65 9.71
C LEU A 124 -0.70 12.92 10.20
N ASN A 125 -1.20 13.72 9.28
CA ASN A 125 -2.06 14.84 9.59
C ASN A 125 -3.51 14.34 9.76
N GLU A 126 -4.10 14.56 10.93
CA GLU A 126 -5.43 14.06 11.28
C GLU A 126 -6.54 14.59 10.36
N GLU A 127 -6.48 15.87 9.94
CA GLU A 127 -7.50 16.46 9.06
C GLU A 127 -7.40 15.90 7.64
N LYS A 128 -6.17 15.75 7.13
CA LYS A 128 -5.94 15.12 5.82
C LYS A 128 -6.37 13.65 5.85
N ALA A 129 -6.08 12.92 6.94
CA ALA A 129 -6.48 11.54 7.11
C ALA A 129 -8.02 11.38 7.20
N ALA A 130 -8.71 12.27 7.92
CA ALA A 130 -10.17 12.30 7.95
C ALA A 130 -10.76 12.53 6.55
N ARG A 131 -10.22 13.51 5.81
CA ARG A 131 -10.64 13.78 4.42
C ARG A 131 -10.37 12.58 3.51
N ALA A 132 -9.18 11.96 3.62
CA ALA A 132 -8.82 10.78 2.85
C ALA A 132 -9.78 9.62 3.12
N LEU A 133 -10.07 9.39 4.40
CA LEU A 133 -11.00 8.33 4.82
C LEU A 133 -12.38 8.52 4.17
N ARG A 134 -12.96 9.71 4.27
CA ARG A 134 -14.25 10.02 3.67
C ARG A 134 -14.23 9.79 2.16
N LEU A 135 -13.29 10.39 1.44
CA LEU A 135 -13.20 10.29 -0.01
C LEU A 135 -13.00 8.84 -0.49
N THR A 136 -12.22 8.04 0.25
CA THR A 136 -11.99 6.63 -0.09
C THR A 136 -13.27 5.82 0.04
N PHE A 137 -14.01 5.99 1.15
CA PHE A 137 -15.25 5.26 1.37
C PHE A 137 -16.35 5.71 0.40
N GLU A 138 -16.50 7.00 0.15
CA GLU A 138 -17.43 7.54 -0.86
C GLU A 138 -17.11 7.00 -2.27
N ARG A 139 -15.84 6.96 -2.63
CA ARG A 139 -15.42 6.50 -3.95
C ARG A 139 -15.63 5.01 -4.17
N ARG A 140 -15.33 4.20 -3.17
CA ARG A 140 -15.45 2.75 -3.27
C ARG A 140 -16.87 2.24 -3.05
N ASP A 141 -17.69 2.96 -2.32
CA ASP A 141 -19.13 2.73 -2.08
C ASP A 141 -19.50 1.27 -1.77
N THR A 142 -18.65 0.58 -0.99
CA THR A 142 -18.84 -0.84 -0.65
C THR A 142 -19.48 -1.03 0.72
N HIS A 143 -19.21 -0.12 1.66
CA HIS A 143 -19.73 -0.11 3.02
C HIS A 143 -19.48 1.25 3.68
N PRO A 144 -20.26 1.63 4.72
CA PRO A 144 -20.07 2.87 5.44
C PRO A 144 -18.78 2.82 6.31
N ILE A 145 -18.27 4.02 6.67
CA ILE A 145 -17.20 4.13 7.66
C ILE A 145 -17.69 3.59 9.00
N PRO A 146 -17.05 2.57 9.59
CA PRO A 146 -17.51 1.95 10.82
C PRO A 146 -17.35 2.87 12.04
N ALA A 147 -18.03 2.55 13.13
CA ALA A 147 -17.88 3.26 14.40
C ALA A 147 -16.50 3.03 15.05
N SER A 148 -15.97 1.82 14.89
CA SER A 148 -14.66 1.37 15.38
C SER A 148 -14.12 0.28 14.46
N LEU A 149 -12.81 0.05 14.54
CA LEU A 149 -12.21 -1.09 13.84
C LEU A 149 -12.51 -2.37 14.62
N ASN A 150 -12.94 -3.42 13.92
CA ASN A 150 -13.14 -4.71 14.54
C ASN A 150 -11.81 -5.27 15.06
N PRO A 151 -11.82 -5.96 16.23
CA PRO A 151 -10.61 -6.60 16.72
C PRO A 151 -10.10 -7.63 15.72
N PRO A 152 -8.77 -7.85 15.66
CA PRO A 152 -8.19 -8.84 14.78
C PRO A 152 -8.61 -10.25 15.16
N PRO A 153 -8.76 -11.17 14.20
CA PRO A 153 -8.98 -12.58 14.48
C PRO A 153 -7.84 -13.17 15.35
N GLN A 154 -8.16 -14.16 16.18
CA GLN A 154 -7.17 -14.78 17.09
C GLN A 154 -6.02 -15.47 16.36
N ASP A 155 -6.24 -15.99 15.16
CA ASP A 155 -5.25 -16.64 14.32
C ASP A 155 -4.22 -15.66 13.71
N TRP A 156 -4.43 -14.33 13.88
CA TRP A 156 -3.50 -13.33 13.40
C TRP A 156 -2.26 -13.13 14.30
N GLN A 157 -2.27 -13.61 15.52
CA GLN A 157 -1.20 -13.35 16.48
C GLN A 157 0.18 -13.69 15.91
N ARG A 158 0.37 -14.94 15.49
CA ARG A 158 1.67 -15.40 14.93
C ARG A 158 2.07 -14.72 13.62
N PRO A 159 1.18 -14.65 12.57
CA PRO A 159 1.53 -13.95 11.35
C PRO A 159 1.78 -12.45 11.56
N PHE A 160 1.09 -11.81 12.52
CA PHE A 160 1.35 -10.41 12.85
C PHE A 160 2.75 -10.26 13.48
N GLU A 161 3.10 -11.07 14.48
CA GLU A 161 4.41 -11.02 15.15
C GLU A 161 5.57 -11.23 14.17
N SER A 162 5.42 -12.17 13.22
CA SER A 162 6.43 -12.37 12.18
C SER A 162 6.62 -11.14 11.30
N LEU A 163 5.55 -10.55 10.80
CA LEU A 163 5.60 -9.35 9.96
C LEU A 163 6.08 -8.12 10.73
N ALA A 164 5.67 -7.96 11.99
CA ALA A 164 6.09 -6.87 12.85
C ALA A 164 7.60 -6.92 13.12
N ALA A 165 8.13 -8.12 13.39
CA ALA A 165 9.57 -8.34 13.59
C ALA A 165 10.39 -7.99 12.35
N GLU A 166 9.93 -8.38 11.14
CA GLU A 166 10.56 -8.00 9.87
C GLU A 166 10.62 -6.46 9.68
N CYS A 167 9.64 -5.74 10.24
CA CYS A 167 9.57 -4.28 10.20
C CYS A 167 10.26 -3.59 11.40
N GLY A 168 10.86 -4.33 12.33
CA GLY A 168 11.47 -3.78 13.53
C GLY A 168 10.44 -3.19 14.53
N ILE A 169 9.21 -3.72 14.53
CA ILE A 169 8.13 -3.28 15.41
C ILE A 169 8.04 -4.22 16.62
N GLU A 170 8.19 -3.67 17.83
CA GLU A 170 7.94 -4.39 19.08
C GLU A 170 6.50 -4.16 19.54
N ALA A 171 5.55 -4.89 18.96
CA ALA A 171 4.14 -4.84 19.35
C ALA A 171 3.48 -6.20 19.13
N ASN A 172 2.52 -6.55 19.97
CA ASN A 172 1.63 -7.66 19.72
C ASN A 172 0.39 -7.20 18.94
N CYS A 173 -0.38 -8.14 18.42
CA CYS A 173 -1.52 -7.86 17.56
C CYS A 173 -2.60 -7.00 18.27
N GLU A 174 -2.85 -7.21 19.55
CA GLU A 174 -3.83 -6.45 20.33
C GLU A 174 -3.40 -5.00 20.56
N SER A 175 -2.16 -4.79 20.98
CA SER A 175 -1.61 -3.44 21.19
C SER A 175 -1.53 -2.66 19.88
N ALA A 176 -1.18 -3.33 18.79
CA ALA A 176 -1.21 -2.75 17.45
C ALA A 176 -2.61 -2.28 17.06
N HIS A 177 -3.60 -3.15 17.22
CA HIS A 177 -5.00 -2.80 16.96
C HIS A 177 -5.46 -1.63 17.83
N ALA A 178 -5.15 -1.64 19.14
CA ALA A 178 -5.52 -0.56 20.05
C ALA A 178 -4.95 0.80 19.60
N ASN A 179 -3.67 0.85 19.20
CA ASN A 179 -3.02 2.05 18.69
C ASN A 179 -3.65 2.57 17.40
N VAL A 180 -3.87 1.68 16.44
CA VAL A 180 -4.49 2.03 15.15
C VAL A 180 -5.95 2.49 15.36
N ASN A 181 -6.71 1.80 16.21
CA ASN A 181 -8.09 2.15 16.51
C ASN A 181 -8.21 3.50 17.27
N ALA A 182 -7.26 3.80 18.16
CA ALA A 182 -7.20 5.11 18.82
C ALA A 182 -6.99 6.25 17.82
N PHE A 183 -6.08 6.09 16.86
CA PHE A 183 -5.89 7.06 15.79
C PHE A 183 -7.13 7.14 14.87
N PHE A 184 -7.72 6.01 14.52
CA PHE A 184 -8.96 5.96 13.74
C PHE A 184 -10.09 6.77 14.41
N HIS A 185 -10.30 6.63 15.71
CA HIS A 185 -11.30 7.43 16.44
C HIS A 185 -11.03 8.93 16.38
N LYS A 186 -9.76 9.36 16.51
CA LYS A 186 -9.39 10.78 16.40
C LYS A 186 -9.77 11.36 15.04
N ILE A 187 -9.43 10.67 13.95
CA ILE A 187 -9.75 11.16 12.60
C ILE A 187 -11.24 11.07 12.27
N ARG A 188 -11.94 10.06 12.80
CA ARG A 188 -13.39 9.93 12.63
C ARG A 188 -14.17 11.07 13.33
N ALA A 189 -13.71 11.53 14.46
CA ALA A 189 -14.32 12.67 15.17
C ALA A 189 -14.21 14.01 14.42
N LYS A 190 -13.39 14.07 13.36
CA LYS A 190 -13.20 15.27 12.52
C LYS A 190 -14.00 15.22 11.20
N GLN A 191 -14.85 14.22 11.02
CA GLN A 191 -15.76 14.10 9.88
C GLN A 191 -17.09 14.78 10.15
#